data_749032db0eea7cabdb9cebbc57c3bfcf
#
_entry.id   749032db0eea7cabdb9cebbc57c3bfcf
#
_cell.length_a   1.000
_cell.length_b   1.000
_cell.length_c   1.000
_cell.angle_alpha   90.00
_cell.angle_beta   90.00
_cell.angle_gamma   90.00
#
_symmetry.space_group_name_H-M   'P 1'
#
loop_
_entity.id
_entity.type
_entity.pdbx_description
1 polymer ?
#
loop_
_entity_poly.entity_id
_entity_poly.type
_entity_poly.pdbx_seq_one_letter_code
_entity_poly.pdbx_strand_id
1 'polypeptide(L)'
;MDSIAGPEAQWQTSRAKALCYRGPRYVTGADLVRIARTLALEPWHFTQTAPAAANDPTGVVLDNARRRVNVRVANAAHGCVFHIRTLEGTGRCGLGELAPVSCRMFPSVPGGNTEPAGEGGHRLDEEELAAAERQWIADRDHWFELVARWNTLAEKAETPPDVQDFQRYLLEAQAAREAGTPWPEDVVA
;
A
#
# COMPACT_ATOMS: atom_id res chain seq x y z
N MET A 1 8.41 38.24 3.25
CA MET A 1 6.98 37.98 3.48
C MET A 1 6.80 36.49 3.44
N ASP A 2 6.89 35.85 4.61
CA ASP A 2 6.68 34.43 4.72
C ASP A 2 5.18 34.16 4.58
N SER A 3 4.80 33.67 3.42
CA SER A 3 3.44 33.18 3.20
C SER A 3 3.23 31.99 4.14
N ILE A 4 2.50 32.19 5.23
CA ILE A 4 2.11 31.10 6.11
C ILE A 4 1.29 30.11 5.26
N ALA A 5 1.88 28.97 4.97
CA ALA A 5 1.20 27.91 4.24
C ALA A 5 -0.09 27.54 4.98
N GLY A 6 -1.20 27.47 4.25
CA GLY A 6 -2.48 27.09 4.84
C GLY A 6 -2.43 25.65 5.44
N PRO A 7 -3.43 25.28 6.27
CA PRO A 7 -3.45 23.98 6.97
C PRO A 7 -3.25 22.78 6.04
N GLU A 8 -3.84 22.78 4.86
CA GLU A 8 -3.68 21.72 3.85
C GLU A 8 -2.23 21.60 3.37
N ALA A 9 -1.55 22.69 3.10
CA ALA A 9 -0.15 22.67 2.67
C ALA A 9 0.78 22.20 3.80
N GLN A 10 0.48 22.56 5.03
CA GLN A 10 1.21 22.08 6.22
C GLN A 10 1.04 20.57 6.40
N TRP A 11 -0.20 20.07 6.29
CA TRP A 11 -0.49 18.64 6.36
C TRP A 11 0.21 17.87 5.24
N GLN A 12 0.15 18.34 3.99
CA GLN A 12 0.83 17.71 2.86
C GLN A 12 2.35 17.65 3.08
N THR A 13 2.94 18.71 3.59
CA THR A 13 4.38 18.78 3.88
C THR A 13 4.76 17.77 4.99
N SER A 14 4.01 17.70 6.06
CA SER A 14 4.25 16.79 7.18
C SER A 14 4.10 15.34 6.72
N ARG A 15 3.05 15.03 5.98
CA ARG A 15 2.86 13.70 5.40
C ARG A 15 3.97 13.32 4.42
N ALA A 16 4.42 14.24 3.58
CA ALA A 16 5.51 13.98 2.65
C ALA A 16 6.80 13.62 3.38
N LYS A 17 7.15 14.36 4.43
CA LYS A 17 8.32 14.07 5.26
C LYS A 17 8.21 12.72 5.97
N ALA A 18 7.07 12.43 6.58
CA ALA A 18 6.86 11.23 7.37
C ALA A 18 6.70 9.96 6.51
N LEU A 19 5.96 10.04 5.40
CA LEU A 19 5.60 8.86 4.61
C LEU A 19 6.24 8.82 3.23
N CYS A 20 6.19 9.95 2.46
CA CYS A 20 6.56 9.88 1.05
C CYS A 20 8.05 9.79 0.83
N TYR A 21 8.88 10.44 1.66
CA TYR A 21 10.33 10.43 1.47
C TYR A 21 10.98 9.15 2.00
N ARG A 22 10.65 8.71 3.21
CA ARG A 22 11.37 7.62 3.89
C ARG A 22 10.49 6.72 4.74
N GLY A 23 9.25 7.08 4.99
CA GLY A 23 8.40 6.40 5.94
C GLY A 23 7.84 5.07 5.43
N PRO A 24 7.35 4.24 6.34
CA PRO A 24 6.61 3.06 6.00
C PRO A 24 5.29 3.48 5.33
N ARG A 25 5.02 2.91 4.17
CA ARG A 25 3.73 3.05 3.47
C ARG A 25 3.07 1.69 3.46
N TYR A 26 2.19 1.50 4.43
CA TYR A 26 1.42 0.27 4.50
C TYR A 26 0.37 0.27 3.40
N VAL A 27 0.34 -0.78 2.60
CA VAL A 27 -0.61 -0.98 1.52
C VAL A 27 -1.26 -2.35 1.67
N THR A 28 -2.52 -2.43 1.29
CA THR A 28 -3.26 -3.68 1.20
C THR A 28 -3.39 -4.09 -0.26
N GLY A 29 -3.81 -5.32 -0.51
CA GLY A 29 -4.13 -5.78 -1.85
C GLY A 29 -5.21 -4.94 -2.50
N ALA A 30 -6.23 -4.52 -1.75
CA ALA A 30 -7.30 -3.65 -2.21
C ALA A 30 -6.78 -2.28 -2.69
N ASP A 31 -5.82 -1.69 -1.96
CA ASP A 31 -5.16 -0.46 -2.39
C ASP A 31 -4.43 -0.63 -3.72
N LEU A 32 -3.65 -1.72 -3.84
CA LEU A 32 -2.87 -2.00 -5.06
C LEU A 32 -3.79 -2.20 -6.27
N VAL A 33 -4.86 -2.99 -6.12
CA VAL A 33 -5.81 -3.25 -7.20
C VAL A 33 -6.58 -1.98 -7.59
N ARG A 34 -7.00 -1.17 -6.60
CA ARG A 34 -7.69 0.09 -6.86
C ARG A 34 -6.81 1.07 -7.66
N ILE A 35 -5.55 1.21 -7.28
CA ILE A 35 -4.58 2.05 -8.01
C ILE A 35 -4.37 1.51 -9.42
N ALA A 36 -4.11 0.21 -9.57
CA ALA A 36 -3.88 -0.43 -10.85
C ALA A 36 -5.03 -0.21 -11.82
N ARG A 37 -6.26 -0.50 -11.40
CA ARG A 37 -7.47 -0.35 -12.24
C ARG A 37 -7.74 1.10 -12.63
N THR A 38 -7.61 2.03 -11.67
CA THR A 38 -7.94 3.44 -11.95
C THR A 38 -6.93 4.10 -12.87
N LEU A 39 -5.64 3.75 -12.73
CA LEU A 39 -4.58 4.31 -13.56
C LEU A 39 -4.32 3.50 -14.85
N ALA A 40 -5.04 2.40 -15.05
CA ALA A 40 -4.80 1.43 -16.13
C ALA A 40 -3.32 0.97 -16.17
N LEU A 41 -2.75 0.68 -14.99
CA LEU A 41 -1.39 0.21 -14.79
C LEU A 41 -1.41 -1.20 -14.20
N GLU A 42 -0.49 -2.03 -14.64
CA GLU A 42 -0.24 -3.28 -13.93
C GLU A 42 0.49 -3.01 -12.59
N PRO A 43 0.19 -3.77 -11.51
CA PRO A 43 0.77 -3.51 -10.21
C PRO A 43 2.31 -3.46 -10.20
N TRP A 44 3.00 -4.25 -11.03
CA TRP A 44 4.47 -4.25 -11.12
C TRP A 44 5.07 -2.95 -11.66
N HIS A 45 4.29 -2.06 -12.28
CA HIS A 45 4.77 -0.76 -12.75
C HIS A 45 5.01 0.23 -11.60
N PHE A 46 4.35 0.04 -10.46
CA PHE A 46 4.42 0.96 -9.33
C PHE A 46 4.71 0.30 -7.99
N THR A 47 4.98 -1.00 -7.99
CA THR A 47 5.36 -1.73 -6.77
C THR A 47 6.82 -2.17 -6.80
N GLN A 48 7.34 -2.47 -5.64
CA GLN A 48 8.63 -3.12 -5.43
C GLN A 48 8.55 -4.10 -4.28
N THR A 49 9.46 -5.06 -4.26
CA THR A 49 9.61 -5.98 -3.14
C THR A 49 10.67 -5.49 -2.16
N ALA A 50 10.52 -5.86 -0.89
CA ALA A 50 11.51 -5.67 0.15
C ALA A 50 11.55 -6.91 1.05
N PRO A 51 12.70 -7.25 1.64
CA PRO A 51 12.77 -8.35 2.59
C PRO A 51 11.73 -8.22 3.70
N ALA A 52 11.06 -9.31 4.02
CA ALA A 52 10.11 -9.41 5.14
C ALA A 52 10.68 -10.29 6.25
N ALA A 53 10.24 -10.07 7.48
CA ALA A 53 10.53 -10.97 8.58
C ALA A 53 9.83 -12.32 8.33
N ALA A 54 10.38 -13.41 8.86
CA ALA A 54 9.85 -14.75 8.65
C ALA A 54 8.41 -14.94 9.18
N ASN A 55 8.04 -14.16 10.20
CA ASN A 55 6.71 -14.17 10.82
C ASN A 55 5.81 -12.99 10.38
N ASP A 56 6.23 -12.23 9.38
CA ASP A 56 5.42 -11.12 8.87
C ASP A 56 4.20 -11.68 8.12
N PRO A 57 2.97 -11.38 8.55
CA PRO A 57 1.75 -11.88 7.91
C PRO A 57 1.54 -11.31 6.51
N THR A 58 2.25 -10.24 6.15
CA THR A 58 2.24 -9.64 4.80
C THR A 58 3.38 -10.14 3.92
N GLY A 59 4.21 -11.02 4.43
CA GLY A 59 5.36 -11.59 3.72
C GLY A 59 4.95 -12.63 2.70
N VAL A 60 5.15 -12.32 1.43
CA VAL A 60 4.80 -13.15 0.27
C VAL A 60 5.98 -14.05 -0.06
N VAL A 61 5.74 -15.35 -0.24
CA VAL A 61 6.73 -16.32 -0.71
C VAL A 61 6.86 -16.18 -2.22
N LEU A 62 8.06 -15.82 -2.67
CA LEU A 62 8.45 -15.75 -4.08
C LEU A 62 9.81 -16.44 -4.24
N ASP A 63 10.13 -16.84 -5.44
CA ASP A 63 11.38 -17.45 -5.85
C ASP A 63 11.68 -18.86 -5.28
N ASN A 64 12.75 -19.48 -5.81
CA ASN A 64 13.24 -20.80 -5.40
C ASN A 64 13.70 -20.87 -3.94
N ALA A 65 14.16 -19.76 -3.39
CA ALA A 65 14.67 -19.71 -2.02
C ALA A 65 13.53 -19.62 -1.00
N ARG A 66 12.29 -19.48 -1.46
CA ARG A 66 11.08 -19.34 -0.63
C ARG A 66 11.21 -18.26 0.45
N ARG A 67 11.97 -17.22 0.15
CA ARG A 67 12.12 -16.08 1.04
C ARG A 67 10.88 -15.22 1.01
N ARG A 68 10.51 -14.72 2.17
CA ARG A 68 9.37 -13.79 2.27
C ARG A 68 9.81 -12.38 1.92
N VAL A 69 8.99 -11.74 1.11
CA VAL A 69 9.15 -10.34 0.72
C VAL A 69 7.85 -9.59 0.89
N ASN A 70 7.92 -8.33 1.27
CA ASN A 70 6.76 -7.44 1.28
C ASN A 70 6.63 -6.76 -0.08
N VAL A 71 5.43 -6.77 -0.63
CA VAL A 71 5.07 -5.95 -1.78
C VAL A 71 4.61 -4.58 -1.27
N ARG A 72 5.21 -3.53 -1.78
CA ARG A 72 4.93 -2.15 -1.38
C ARG A 72 4.97 -1.20 -2.56
N VAL A 73 4.39 -0.01 -2.41
CA VAL A 73 4.55 1.04 -3.41
C VAL A 73 6.04 1.35 -3.59
N ALA A 74 6.47 1.43 -4.84
CA ALA A 74 7.85 1.63 -5.20
C ALA A 74 8.41 2.98 -4.73
N ASN A 75 9.71 3.00 -4.47
CA ASN A 75 10.47 4.22 -4.29
C ASN A 75 11.20 4.58 -5.60
N ALA A 76 11.10 5.83 -5.97
CA ALA A 76 11.99 6.49 -6.92
C ALA A 76 13.16 7.15 -6.17
N ALA A 77 14.04 7.82 -6.87
CA ALA A 77 15.23 8.48 -6.29
C ALA A 77 14.91 9.45 -5.13
N HIS A 78 13.70 9.99 -5.10
CA HIS A 78 13.28 11.01 -4.12
C HIS A 78 12.10 10.55 -3.24
N GLY A 79 11.91 9.27 -3.06
CA GLY A 79 10.83 8.71 -2.23
C GLY A 79 9.75 7.99 -3.04
N CYS A 80 8.51 8.01 -2.57
CA CYS A 80 7.39 7.35 -3.22
C CYS A 80 7.26 7.72 -4.70
N VAL A 81 7.07 6.71 -5.58
CA VAL A 81 6.93 6.91 -7.03
C VAL A 81 5.79 7.87 -7.41
N PHE A 82 4.77 7.97 -6.56
CA PHE A 82 3.64 8.88 -6.75
C PHE A 82 3.83 10.26 -6.09
N HIS A 83 5.00 10.53 -5.53
CA HIS A 83 5.27 11.81 -4.90
C HIS A 83 5.68 12.85 -5.94
N ILE A 84 4.86 13.87 -6.13
CA ILE A 84 5.12 14.99 -7.02
C ILE A 84 5.76 16.12 -6.21
N ARG A 85 6.98 16.50 -6.57
CA ARG A 85 7.64 17.67 -5.98
C ARG A 85 7.21 18.93 -6.74
N THR A 86 6.83 19.95 -6.00
CA THR A 86 6.55 21.27 -6.57
C THR A 86 7.83 22.11 -6.61
N LEU A 87 7.86 23.14 -7.46
CA LEU A 87 8.99 24.07 -7.55
C LEU A 87 9.23 24.82 -6.23
N GLU A 88 8.19 24.96 -5.41
CA GLU A 88 8.25 25.62 -4.10
C GLU A 88 8.76 24.70 -2.97
N GLY A 89 9.17 23.47 -3.31
CA GLY A 89 9.69 22.52 -2.34
C GLY A 89 8.63 21.76 -1.53
N THR A 90 7.35 22.12 -1.64
CA THR A 90 6.23 21.36 -1.10
C THR A 90 5.93 20.19 -2.03
N GLY A 91 5.73 19.00 -1.48
CA GLY A 91 5.38 17.84 -2.28
C GLY A 91 3.94 17.44 -2.04
N ARG A 92 3.28 16.91 -3.07
CA ARG A 92 1.93 16.36 -2.97
C ARG A 92 1.87 14.93 -3.49
N CYS A 93 0.88 14.18 -3.04
CA CYS A 93 0.61 12.86 -3.59
C CYS A 93 -0.08 12.98 -4.94
N GLY A 94 0.49 12.37 -5.98
CA GLY A 94 -0.11 12.32 -7.31
C GLY A 94 -1.35 11.43 -7.40
N LEU A 95 -1.57 10.55 -6.39
CA LEU A 95 -2.74 9.71 -6.33
C LEU A 95 -3.99 10.44 -5.79
N GLY A 96 -3.83 11.56 -5.09
CA GLY A 96 -4.98 12.23 -4.48
C GLY A 96 -5.78 11.29 -3.59
N GLU A 97 -7.08 11.15 -3.87
CA GLU A 97 -8.00 10.27 -3.15
C GLU A 97 -7.75 8.76 -3.40
N LEU A 98 -7.01 8.43 -4.45
CA LEU A 98 -6.56 7.06 -4.72
C LEU A 98 -5.41 6.61 -3.82
N ALA A 99 -4.85 7.51 -3.01
CA ALA A 99 -3.78 7.15 -2.09
C ALA A 99 -4.20 5.97 -1.20
N PRO A 100 -3.25 5.09 -0.82
CA PRO A 100 -3.53 4.02 0.13
C PRO A 100 -4.26 4.54 1.37
N VAL A 101 -5.18 3.74 1.89
CA VAL A 101 -6.00 4.14 3.05
C VAL A 101 -5.10 4.60 4.20
N SER A 102 -4.02 3.86 4.47
CA SER A 102 -3.04 4.24 5.49
C SER A 102 -2.42 5.64 5.26
N CYS A 103 -2.16 6.00 4.00
CA CYS A 103 -1.61 7.32 3.67
C CYS A 103 -2.63 8.45 3.83
N ARG A 104 -3.93 8.16 3.63
CA ARG A 104 -5.01 9.13 3.83
C ARG A 104 -5.28 9.40 5.30
N MET A 105 -5.10 8.40 6.14
CA MET A 105 -5.28 8.47 7.60
C MET A 105 -4.17 9.23 8.33
N PHE A 106 -3.09 9.65 7.64
CA PHE A 106 -2.01 10.38 8.31
C PHE A 106 -2.55 11.58 9.11
N PRO A 107 -2.11 11.76 10.38
CA PRO A 107 -1.02 11.08 11.09
C PRO A 107 -1.38 9.77 11.80
N SER A 108 -2.64 9.37 11.87
CA SER A 108 -3.11 8.12 12.52
C SER A 108 -2.78 6.89 11.67
N VAL A 109 -1.53 6.73 11.26
CA VAL A 109 -1.12 5.58 10.43
C VAL A 109 -1.09 4.31 11.28
N PRO A 110 -1.85 3.24 10.92
CA PRO A 110 -1.89 2.00 11.69
C PRO A 110 -0.51 1.36 11.81
N GLY A 111 -0.14 0.98 13.04
CA GLY A 111 1.17 0.36 13.33
C GLY A 111 2.37 1.29 13.20
N GLY A 112 2.15 2.55 12.93
CA GLY A 112 3.19 3.57 12.91
C GLY A 112 3.39 4.18 14.30
N ASN A 113 4.65 4.31 14.73
CA ASN A 113 5.01 5.29 15.75
C ASN A 113 4.87 6.66 15.07
N THR A 114 3.65 7.15 15.00
CA THR A 114 3.44 8.52 14.54
C THR A 114 3.85 9.44 15.68
N GLU A 115 4.94 10.17 15.48
CA GLU A 115 5.09 11.39 16.25
C GLU A 115 3.80 12.20 16.12
N PRO A 116 3.33 12.84 17.21
CA PRO A 116 2.11 13.60 17.14
C PRO A 116 2.20 14.54 15.95
N ALA A 117 1.12 14.58 15.16
CA ALA A 117 1.03 15.46 14.01
C ALA A 117 1.55 16.83 14.43
N GLY A 118 2.60 17.30 13.79
CA GLY A 118 2.95 18.69 13.90
C GLY A 118 1.71 19.55 13.58
N GLU A 119 1.77 20.83 13.74
CA GLU A 119 0.65 21.79 13.71
C GLU A 119 -0.42 21.63 12.60
N GLY A 120 -0.27 20.65 11.69
CA GLY A 120 -1.17 20.41 10.55
C GLY A 120 -2.42 19.56 10.79
N GLY A 121 -2.58 18.93 11.97
CA GLY A 121 -3.77 18.13 12.28
C GLY A 121 -4.06 16.96 11.32
N HIS A 122 -5.28 16.44 11.38
CA HIS A 122 -5.82 15.49 10.41
C HIS A 122 -6.46 16.23 9.22
N ARG A 123 -6.39 15.63 8.04
CA ARG A 123 -7.15 16.09 6.87
C ARG A 123 -8.59 15.59 6.91
N LEU A 124 -8.78 14.36 7.41
CA LEU A 124 -10.09 13.75 7.56
C LEU A 124 -10.74 14.25 8.83
N ASP A 125 -12.04 14.49 8.78
CA ASP A 125 -12.83 14.70 9.98
C ASP A 125 -12.97 13.38 10.79
N GLU A 126 -13.61 13.43 11.94
CA GLU A 126 -13.72 12.29 12.86
C GLU A 126 -14.52 11.12 12.24
N GLU A 127 -15.59 11.41 11.49
CA GLU A 127 -16.42 10.42 10.83
C GLU A 127 -15.68 9.76 9.66
N GLU A 128 -15.02 10.56 8.84
CA GLU A 128 -14.19 10.11 7.72
C GLU A 128 -13.00 9.26 8.20
N LEU A 129 -12.35 9.68 9.30
CA LEU A 129 -11.25 8.92 9.90
C LEU A 129 -11.75 7.56 10.41
N ALA A 130 -12.85 7.53 11.15
CA ALA A 130 -13.44 6.28 11.64
C ALA A 130 -13.87 5.35 10.48
N ALA A 131 -14.37 5.91 9.37
CA ALA A 131 -14.69 5.13 8.18
C ALA A 131 -13.43 4.56 7.51
N ALA A 132 -12.37 5.36 7.41
CA ALA A 132 -11.07 4.92 6.87
C ALA A 132 -10.43 3.83 7.74
N GLU A 133 -10.53 3.92 9.06
CA GLU A 133 -10.05 2.89 9.99
C GLU A 133 -10.80 1.56 9.81
N ARG A 134 -12.12 1.59 9.71
CA ARG A 134 -12.91 0.38 9.44
C ARG A 134 -12.52 -0.26 8.09
N GLN A 135 -12.37 0.57 7.06
CA GLN A 135 -11.93 0.11 5.74
C GLN A 135 -10.54 -0.53 5.82
N TRP A 136 -9.60 0.14 6.49
CA TRP A 136 -8.24 -0.37 6.67
C TRP A 136 -8.23 -1.73 7.35
N ILE A 137 -8.98 -1.92 8.44
CA ILE A 137 -9.06 -3.18 9.17
C ILE A 137 -9.58 -4.29 8.24
N ALA A 138 -10.68 -4.07 7.54
CA ALA A 138 -11.26 -5.05 6.64
C ALA A 138 -10.34 -5.42 5.48
N ASP A 139 -9.67 -4.44 4.89
CA ASP A 139 -8.75 -4.66 3.77
C ASP A 139 -7.44 -5.32 4.22
N ARG A 140 -6.96 -5.00 5.43
CA ARG A 140 -5.81 -5.65 6.06
C ARG A 140 -6.08 -7.14 6.34
N ASP A 141 -7.21 -7.45 6.94
CA ASP A 141 -7.57 -8.82 7.31
C ASP A 141 -7.72 -9.69 6.05
N HIS A 142 -8.36 -9.14 5.02
CA HIS A 142 -8.42 -9.79 3.71
C HIS A 142 -7.01 -9.97 3.08
N TRP A 143 -6.14 -8.96 3.22
CA TRP A 143 -4.77 -9.04 2.73
C TRP A 143 -3.98 -10.16 3.42
N PHE A 144 -4.11 -10.32 4.72
CA PHE A 144 -3.47 -11.40 5.46
C PHE A 144 -3.96 -12.78 4.99
N GLU A 145 -5.27 -12.94 4.79
CA GLU A 145 -5.84 -14.18 4.26
C GLU A 145 -5.32 -14.48 2.85
N LEU A 146 -5.30 -13.48 1.96
CA LEU A 146 -4.79 -13.62 0.61
C LEU A 146 -3.33 -14.07 0.60
N VAL A 147 -2.47 -13.42 1.37
CA VAL A 147 -1.05 -13.77 1.47
C VAL A 147 -0.86 -15.17 2.06
N ALA A 148 -1.63 -15.56 3.07
CA ALA A 148 -1.56 -16.90 3.64
C ALA A 148 -1.93 -17.98 2.62
N ARG A 149 -2.99 -17.77 1.84
CA ARG A 149 -3.41 -18.68 0.75
C ARG A 149 -2.35 -18.77 -0.34
N TRP A 150 -1.88 -17.62 -0.82
CA TRP A 150 -0.80 -17.58 -1.80
C TRP A 150 0.42 -18.35 -1.33
N ASN A 151 0.90 -18.11 -0.11
CA ASN A 151 2.07 -18.79 0.41
C ASN A 151 1.88 -20.32 0.44
N THR A 152 0.67 -20.80 0.76
CA THR A 152 0.34 -22.21 0.72
C THR A 152 0.41 -22.78 -0.72
N LEU A 153 -0.05 -22.04 -1.71
CA LEU A 153 0.01 -22.44 -3.12
C LEU A 153 1.46 -22.40 -3.62
N ALA A 154 2.17 -21.30 -3.34
CA ALA A 154 3.56 -21.12 -3.75
C ALA A 154 4.50 -22.20 -3.16
N GLU A 155 4.24 -22.65 -1.94
CA GLU A 155 5.02 -23.72 -1.30
C GLU A 155 4.81 -25.11 -1.96
N LYS A 156 3.68 -25.31 -2.61
CA LYS A 156 3.34 -26.56 -3.32
C LYS A 156 3.67 -26.53 -4.79
N ALA A 157 3.90 -25.37 -5.36
CA ALA A 157 4.17 -25.22 -6.79
C ALA A 157 5.47 -25.92 -7.18
N GLU A 158 5.47 -26.65 -8.29
CA GLU A 158 6.65 -27.30 -8.85
C GLU A 158 7.64 -26.26 -9.39
N THR A 159 7.12 -25.25 -10.07
CA THR A 159 7.88 -24.08 -10.52
C THR A 159 7.67 -22.94 -9.54
N PRO A 160 8.74 -22.35 -9.03
CA PRO A 160 8.60 -21.25 -8.09
C PRO A 160 7.96 -20.04 -8.76
N PRO A 161 6.88 -19.51 -8.17
CA PRO A 161 6.20 -18.35 -8.72
C PRO A 161 7.00 -17.08 -8.52
N ASP A 162 6.89 -16.17 -9.44
CA ASP A 162 7.52 -14.85 -9.36
C ASP A 162 6.57 -13.75 -8.86
N VAL A 163 7.04 -12.51 -8.85
CA VAL A 163 6.25 -11.36 -8.40
C VAL A 163 5.07 -11.06 -9.32
N GLN A 164 5.18 -11.36 -10.61
CA GLN A 164 4.09 -11.13 -11.55
C GLN A 164 2.98 -12.16 -11.37
N ASP A 165 3.35 -13.42 -11.08
CA ASP A 165 2.40 -14.47 -10.75
C ASP A 165 1.60 -14.10 -9.49
N PHE A 166 2.28 -13.63 -8.46
CA PHE A 166 1.60 -13.13 -7.26
C PHE A 166 0.65 -11.97 -7.57
N GLN A 167 1.06 -11.04 -8.41
CA GLN A 167 0.22 -9.88 -8.73
C GLN A 167 -0.97 -10.24 -9.61
N ARG A 168 -0.86 -11.22 -10.49
CA ARG A 168 -2.00 -11.80 -11.21
C ARG A 168 -2.97 -12.47 -10.24
N TYR A 169 -2.46 -13.32 -9.36
CA TYR A 169 -3.27 -13.93 -8.30
C TYR A 169 -4.00 -12.88 -7.44
N LEU A 170 -3.32 -11.80 -7.06
CA LEU A 170 -3.92 -10.69 -6.33
C LEU A 170 -5.11 -10.08 -7.06
N LEU A 171 -4.97 -9.82 -8.38
CA LEU A 171 -6.04 -9.24 -9.20
C LEU A 171 -7.24 -10.19 -9.30
N GLU A 172 -7.00 -11.49 -9.47
CA GLU A 172 -8.03 -12.53 -9.54
C GLU A 172 -8.72 -12.72 -8.20
N ALA A 173 -7.98 -12.81 -7.10
CA ALA A 173 -8.54 -12.94 -5.76
C ALA A 173 -9.40 -11.74 -5.37
N GLN A 174 -8.99 -10.53 -5.76
CA GLN A 174 -9.80 -9.34 -5.52
C GLN A 174 -11.06 -9.33 -6.39
N ALA A 175 -10.99 -9.76 -7.65
CA ALA A 175 -12.16 -9.91 -8.51
C ALA A 175 -13.13 -10.98 -7.95
N ALA A 176 -12.63 -12.10 -7.47
CA ALA A 176 -13.42 -13.14 -6.82
C ALA A 176 -14.14 -12.62 -5.56
N ARG A 177 -13.43 -11.85 -4.72
CA ARG A 177 -14.02 -11.18 -3.54
C ARG A 177 -15.20 -10.28 -3.94
N GLU A 178 -15.00 -9.44 -4.94
CA GLU A 178 -16.01 -8.49 -5.42
C GLU A 178 -17.23 -9.21 -6.02
N ALA A 179 -17.00 -10.33 -6.71
CA ALA A 179 -18.05 -11.15 -7.31
C ALA A 179 -18.71 -12.13 -6.32
N GLY A 180 -18.18 -12.31 -5.12
CA GLY A 180 -18.63 -13.31 -4.16
C GLY A 180 -18.39 -14.77 -4.65
N THR A 181 -17.37 -14.98 -5.48
CA THR A 181 -16.99 -16.28 -6.02
C THR A 181 -15.83 -16.90 -5.24
N PRO A 182 -15.57 -18.21 -5.37
CA PRO A 182 -14.41 -18.86 -4.76
C PRO A 182 -13.09 -18.20 -5.20
N TRP A 183 -12.12 -18.24 -4.31
CA TRP A 183 -10.76 -17.77 -4.59
C TRP A 183 -10.06 -18.67 -5.60
N PRO A 184 -9.07 -18.14 -6.34
CA PRO A 184 -8.23 -18.96 -7.21
C PRO A 184 -7.56 -20.09 -6.42
N GLU A 185 -7.57 -21.30 -6.95
CA GLU A 185 -7.01 -22.50 -6.31
C GLU A 185 -5.59 -22.81 -6.81
N ASP A 186 -5.18 -22.17 -7.91
CA ASP A 186 -3.89 -22.38 -8.55
C ASP A 186 -3.05 -21.11 -8.59
N VAL A 187 -1.73 -21.28 -8.52
CA VAL A 187 -0.80 -20.26 -9.01
C VAL A 187 -0.85 -20.33 -10.52
N VAL A 188 -1.39 -19.32 -11.16
CA VAL A 188 -1.50 -19.29 -12.63
C VAL A 188 -0.08 -19.32 -13.21
N ALA A 189 0.24 -20.41 -13.89
CA ALA A 189 1.47 -20.57 -14.63
C ALA A 189 1.44 -19.79 -15.96
#